data_d942ade11e5120db42b31e5a9b15f83f
#
_entry.id   d942ade11e5120db42b31e5a9b15f83f
#
_cell.length_a   1.000
_cell.length_b   1.000
_cell.length_c   1.000
_cell.angle_alpha   90.00
_cell.angle_beta   90.00
_cell.angle_gamma   90.00
#
_symmetry.space_group_name_H-M   'P 1'
#
loop_
_entity.id
_entity.type
_entity.pdbx_description
1 polymer ?
#
loop_
_entity_poly.entity_id
_entity_poly.type
_entity_poly.pdbx_seq_one_letter_code
_entity_poly.pdbx_strand_id
1 'polypeptide(L)'
;MPAWLLVMGLIDADAARLTFQIQDDENRLLPCRIHLFDQDEKPQKTDDLPFWHDHFVCPGTVELELPAGRYRYEIERGPEYERLKGEVAVSDELPKLVRLFLKRIVNLRSEGWYSGDLHIHRPLSQVDLLMKAEDLDFAPVITWWNRRNHWEPSKHPQAGEDEREGGALLFHRMSRPIDITKSTREVPSPMVYVEQARKQHPGVWADIEKPFWWDVPVWLASGRMQSIGVANNHMWRSRMLPTEAWGRARDTRRLPPPLGNGFWTQEIYYHILNTGIRIPPSAGSASGVLGNPLGYNRVYVHLDSAFNESAWWGGLARGNCFVTNGPLLRVRANGRLPGFV
;
A
#
# COMPACT_ATOMS: atom_id res chain seq x y z
N MET A 1 52.18 -27.42 30.97
CA MET A 1 51.67 -27.68 29.61
C MET A 1 50.83 -26.47 29.20
N PRO A 2 51.23 -25.68 28.20
CA PRO A 2 50.42 -24.53 27.77
C PRO A 2 49.37 -25.02 26.80
N ALA A 3 48.10 -24.66 27.07
CA ALA A 3 46.95 -24.86 26.19
C ALA A 3 47.02 -23.88 25.02
N TRP A 4 47.12 -24.38 23.82
CA TRP A 4 46.99 -23.59 22.60
C TRP A 4 45.50 -23.33 22.34
N LEU A 5 45.06 -22.08 22.51
CA LEU A 5 43.76 -21.62 22.03
C LEU A 5 43.85 -21.51 20.50
N LEU A 6 43.16 -22.41 19.80
CA LEU A 6 42.92 -22.29 18.37
C LEU A 6 41.87 -21.18 18.18
N VAL A 7 42.30 -19.98 17.82
CA VAL A 7 41.41 -18.94 17.31
C VAL A 7 41.10 -19.35 15.88
N MET A 8 39.95 -19.98 15.66
CA MET A 8 39.36 -20.10 14.34
C MET A 8 38.97 -18.68 13.89
N GLY A 9 39.77 -18.09 13.03
CA GLY A 9 39.40 -16.90 12.30
C GLY A 9 38.15 -17.20 11.48
N LEU A 10 37.08 -16.45 11.70
CA LEU A 10 35.98 -16.35 10.76
C LEU A 10 36.60 -15.89 9.43
N ILE A 11 36.63 -16.79 8.46
CA ILE A 11 36.89 -16.43 7.07
C ILE A 11 35.66 -15.61 6.68
N ASP A 12 35.80 -14.31 6.56
CA ASP A 12 34.81 -13.47 5.84
C ASP A 12 34.70 -14.09 4.45
N ALA A 13 33.57 -14.70 4.17
CA ALA A 13 33.29 -15.19 2.83
C ALA A 13 33.32 -13.94 1.92
N ASP A 14 34.24 -13.93 0.95
CA ASP A 14 34.36 -12.87 -0.04
C ASP A 14 32.98 -12.63 -0.64
N ALA A 15 32.46 -11.41 -0.50
CA ALA A 15 31.14 -11.05 -1.01
C ALA A 15 31.18 -10.99 -2.54
N ALA A 16 30.39 -11.81 -3.18
CA ALA A 16 30.27 -11.82 -4.62
C ALA A 16 29.28 -10.76 -5.12
N ARG A 17 29.54 -10.21 -6.30
CA ARG A 17 28.74 -9.10 -6.85
C ARG A 17 27.64 -9.61 -7.78
N LEU A 18 26.39 -9.25 -7.49
CA LEU A 18 25.21 -9.47 -8.32
C LEU A 18 24.62 -8.16 -8.79
N THR A 19 24.43 -8.00 -10.09
CA THR A 19 23.72 -6.85 -10.66
C THR A 19 22.42 -7.30 -11.31
N PHE A 20 21.30 -6.74 -10.88
CA PHE A 20 20.04 -6.81 -11.61
C PHE A 20 19.87 -5.57 -12.49
N GLN A 21 19.43 -5.78 -13.73
CA GLN A 21 19.02 -4.74 -14.66
C GLN A 21 17.63 -5.09 -15.19
N ILE A 22 16.62 -4.31 -14.80
CA ILE A 22 15.23 -4.53 -15.15
C ILE A 22 14.80 -3.50 -16.19
N GLN A 23 14.22 -3.97 -17.29
CA GLN A 23 13.89 -3.18 -18.46
C GLN A 23 12.48 -3.53 -18.98
N ASP A 24 11.90 -2.60 -19.75
CA ASP A 24 10.74 -2.87 -20.59
C ASP A 24 11.17 -3.43 -21.98
N ASP A 25 10.21 -3.66 -22.84
CA ASP A 25 10.38 -4.13 -24.22
C ASP A 25 11.08 -3.11 -25.15
N GLU A 26 11.17 -1.85 -24.75
CA GLU A 26 11.93 -0.79 -25.41
C GLU A 26 13.35 -0.60 -24.80
N ASN A 27 13.81 -1.50 -23.94
CA ASN A 27 15.07 -1.45 -23.19
C ASN A 27 15.22 -0.24 -22.24
N ARG A 28 14.14 0.39 -21.83
CA ARG A 28 14.16 1.44 -20.81
C ARG A 28 14.21 0.82 -19.42
N LEU A 29 15.04 1.36 -18.54
CA LEU A 29 15.12 0.93 -17.16
C LEU A 29 13.77 1.16 -16.45
N LEU A 30 13.28 0.11 -15.78
CA LEU A 30 12.03 0.15 -15.04
C LEU A 30 12.26 0.11 -13.54
N PRO A 31 11.89 1.15 -12.79
CA PRO A 31 11.76 1.03 -11.34
C PRO A 31 10.79 -0.08 -10.97
N CYS A 32 11.18 -0.92 -10.00
CA CYS A 32 10.39 -2.09 -9.62
C CYS A 32 10.67 -2.48 -8.16
N ARG A 33 9.84 -3.37 -7.64
CA ARG A 33 10.04 -4.05 -6.37
C ARG A 33 10.71 -5.39 -6.59
N ILE A 34 11.69 -5.70 -5.75
CA ILE A 34 12.44 -6.97 -5.79
C ILE A 34 12.33 -7.65 -4.43
N HIS A 35 11.83 -8.87 -4.44
CA HIS A 35 11.94 -9.83 -3.35
C HIS A 35 13.11 -10.75 -3.70
N LEU A 36 14.14 -10.78 -2.88
CA LEU A 36 15.32 -11.62 -3.07
C LEU A 36 15.56 -12.41 -1.79
N PHE A 37 15.59 -13.72 -1.89
CA PHE A 37 15.73 -14.62 -0.75
C PHE A 37 16.93 -15.55 -0.95
N ASP A 38 17.67 -15.81 0.12
CA ASP A 38 18.67 -16.86 0.16
C ASP A 38 18.05 -18.25 0.33
N GLN A 39 18.90 -19.28 0.50
CA GLN A 39 18.46 -20.67 0.66
C GLN A 39 17.67 -20.91 1.96
N ASP A 40 17.86 -20.07 2.97
CA ASP A 40 17.17 -20.13 4.25
C ASP A 40 15.88 -19.27 4.26
N GLU A 41 15.40 -18.85 3.09
CA GLU A 41 14.24 -17.97 2.91
C GLU A 41 14.38 -16.61 3.59
N LYS A 42 15.61 -16.16 3.87
CA LYS A 42 15.87 -14.87 4.47
C LYS A 42 15.89 -13.78 3.38
N PRO A 43 15.10 -12.69 3.54
CA PRO A 43 15.10 -11.61 2.55
C PRO A 43 16.42 -10.85 2.57
N GLN A 44 16.93 -10.57 1.38
CA GLN A 44 18.13 -9.77 1.17
C GLN A 44 17.75 -8.30 1.00
N LYS A 45 18.65 -7.39 1.39
CA LYS A 45 18.47 -5.94 1.31
C LYS A 45 19.73 -5.27 0.76
N THR A 46 19.60 -4.03 0.35
CA THR A 46 20.71 -3.11 0.08
C THR A 46 20.69 -1.98 1.12
N ASP A 47 21.83 -1.36 1.36
CA ASP A 47 21.92 -0.27 2.36
C ASP A 47 21.35 1.05 1.83
N ASP A 48 21.38 1.27 0.51
CA ASP A 48 21.04 2.54 -0.13
C ASP A 48 19.61 2.64 -0.68
N LEU A 49 18.86 1.52 -0.70
CA LEU A 49 17.51 1.49 -1.28
C LEU A 49 16.42 1.25 -0.23
N PRO A 50 15.22 1.80 -0.43
CA PRO A 50 14.10 1.56 0.48
C PRO A 50 13.80 0.07 0.61
N PHE A 51 13.96 -0.47 1.81
CA PHE A 51 13.60 -1.84 2.17
C PHE A 51 12.36 -1.84 3.08
N TRP A 52 11.50 -2.82 2.88
CA TRP A 52 10.38 -3.05 3.77
C TRP A 52 10.04 -4.53 3.84
N HIS A 53 10.04 -5.09 5.05
CA HIS A 53 9.65 -6.45 5.37
C HIS A 53 10.44 -7.53 4.61
N ASP A 54 10.10 -7.79 3.35
CA ASP A 54 10.65 -8.88 2.53
C ASP A 54 11.11 -8.43 1.14
N HIS A 55 11.15 -7.10 0.89
CA HIS A 55 11.49 -6.54 -0.41
C HIS A 55 12.20 -5.20 -0.30
N PHE A 56 12.91 -4.87 -1.35
CA PHE A 56 13.41 -3.52 -1.60
C PHE A 56 12.90 -3.01 -2.96
N VAL A 57 12.98 -1.70 -3.18
CA VAL A 57 12.65 -1.11 -4.47
C VAL A 57 13.90 -0.57 -5.14
N CYS A 58 14.02 -0.76 -6.44
CA CYS A 58 15.16 -0.28 -7.21
C CYS A 58 14.72 0.61 -8.38
N PRO A 59 15.58 1.52 -8.83
CA PRO A 59 15.29 2.43 -9.95
C PRO A 59 15.37 1.77 -11.34
N GLY A 60 15.55 0.44 -11.40
CA GLY A 60 15.73 -0.35 -12.63
C GLY A 60 17.09 -1.03 -12.73
N THR A 61 18.09 -0.56 -11.98
CA THR A 61 19.37 -1.25 -11.81
C THR A 61 19.76 -1.23 -10.34
N VAL A 62 20.26 -2.36 -9.85
CA VAL A 62 20.77 -2.50 -8.48
C VAL A 62 21.96 -3.45 -8.48
N GLU A 63 22.99 -3.07 -7.74
CA GLU A 63 24.16 -3.92 -7.44
C GLU A 63 24.08 -4.36 -5.98
N LEU A 64 24.32 -5.65 -5.75
CA LEU A 64 24.31 -6.28 -4.44
C LEU A 64 25.62 -7.00 -4.20
N GLU A 65 26.14 -6.90 -3.01
CA GLU A 65 27.23 -7.75 -2.51
C GLU A 65 26.60 -8.84 -1.63
N LEU A 66 26.75 -10.09 -2.06
CA LEU A 66 26.08 -11.24 -1.46
C LEU A 66 27.08 -12.39 -1.25
N PRO A 67 26.93 -13.19 -0.21
CA PRO A 67 27.65 -14.45 -0.09
C PRO A 67 27.45 -15.35 -1.33
N ALA A 68 28.44 -16.16 -1.69
CA ALA A 68 28.27 -17.17 -2.74
C ALA A 68 27.11 -18.12 -2.38
N GLY A 69 26.22 -18.38 -3.33
CA GLY A 69 25.04 -19.19 -3.06
C GLY A 69 23.97 -19.12 -4.14
N ARG A 70 22.83 -19.75 -3.87
CA ARG A 70 21.63 -19.67 -4.71
C ARG A 70 20.64 -18.73 -4.06
N TYR A 71 20.04 -17.86 -4.90
CA TYR A 71 19.04 -16.88 -4.50
C TYR A 71 17.82 -17.03 -5.37
N ARG A 72 16.65 -16.97 -4.75
CA ARG A 72 15.35 -16.92 -5.42
C ARG A 72 14.90 -15.48 -5.47
N TYR A 73 14.46 -15.03 -6.64
CA TYR A 73 13.92 -13.68 -6.80
C TYR A 73 12.48 -13.67 -7.32
N GLU A 74 11.75 -12.64 -6.93
CA GLU A 74 10.46 -12.28 -7.50
C GLU A 74 10.47 -10.76 -7.74
N ILE A 75 10.11 -10.34 -8.97
CA ILE A 75 10.14 -8.94 -9.39
C ILE A 75 8.75 -8.52 -9.82
N GLU A 76 8.28 -7.40 -9.28
CA GLU A 76 6.93 -6.88 -9.49
C GLU A 76 6.97 -5.36 -9.75
N ARG A 77 5.98 -4.88 -10.52
CA ARG A 77 5.74 -3.46 -10.78
C ARG A 77 4.23 -3.17 -10.83
N GLY A 78 3.55 -3.37 -9.69
CA GLY A 78 2.10 -3.24 -9.62
C GLY A 78 1.34 -4.26 -10.49
N PRO A 79 0.00 -4.22 -10.50
CA PRO A 79 -0.84 -5.24 -11.13
C PRO A 79 -0.92 -5.14 -12.66
N GLU A 80 -0.39 -4.07 -13.27
CA GLU A 80 -0.41 -3.89 -14.72
C GLU A 80 0.76 -4.57 -15.45
N TYR A 81 1.67 -5.21 -14.69
CA TYR A 81 2.83 -5.93 -15.24
C TYR A 81 2.80 -7.40 -14.86
N GLU A 82 3.38 -8.23 -15.73
CA GLU A 82 3.64 -9.63 -15.41
C GLU A 82 4.66 -9.72 -14.26
N ARG A 83 4.40 -10.64 -13.33
CA ARG A 83 5.33 -10.95 -12.25
C ARG A 83 6.42 -11.88 -12.76
N LEU A 84 7.68 -11.53 -12.55
CA LEU A 84 8.82 -12.39 -12.85
C LEU A 84 9.28 -13.14 -11.61
N LYS A 85 9.58 -14.42 -11.78
CA LYS A 85 10.20 -15.28 -10.77
C LYS A 85 11.36 -16.03 -11.37
N GLY A 86 12.38 -16.27 -10.57
CA GLY A 86 13.53 -17.06 -11.01
C GLY A 86 14.52 -17.30 -9.89
N GLU A 87 15.61 -17.94 -10.28
CA GLU A 87 16.75 -18.21 -9.40
C GLU A 87 18.02 -17.70 -10.04
N VAL A 88 18.99 -17.33 -9.23
CA VAL A 88 20.33 -16.93 -9.64
C VAL A 88 21.37 -17.58 -8.72
N ALA A 89 22.42 -18.13 -9.32
CA ALA A 89 23.59 -18.55 -8.59
C ALA A 89 24.63 -17.42 -8.62
N VAL A 90 25.16 -17.10 -7.46
CA VAL A 90 26.21 -16.09 -7.23
C VAL A 90 27.46 -16.83 -6.80
N SER A 91 28.61 -16.51 -7.42
CA SER A 91 29.91 -17.09 -7.10
C SER A 91 30.96 -16.01 -7.00
N ASP A 92 32.01 -16.27 -6.25
CA ASP A 92 33.11 -15.34 -6.00
C ASP A 92 34.03 -15.11 -7.23
N GLU A 93 33.91 -15.98 -8.25
CA GLU A 93 34.83 -15.96 -9.39
C GLU A 93 34.57 -14.77 -10.34
N LEU A 94 33.31 -14.42 -10.58
CA LEU A 94 32.93 -13.34 -11.53
C LEU A 94 31.66 -12.60 -11.10
N PRO A 95 31.61 -11.27 -11.28
CA PRO A 95 30.38 -10.49 -11.11
C PRO A 95 29.27 -11.01 -12.01
N LYS A 96 28.07 -11.21 -11.45
CA LYS A 96 26.91 -11.71 -12.17
C LYS A 96 25.98 -10.57 -12.59
N LEU A 97 25.77 -10.42 -13.90
CA LEU A 97 24.77 -9.53 -14.46
C LEU A 97 23.54 -10.33 -14.90
N VAL A 98 22.37 -9.97 -14.36
CA VAL A 98 21.06 -10.55 -14.69
C VAL A 98 20.18 -9.48 -15.32
N ARG A 99 19.94 -9.59 -16.63
CA ARG A 99 19.02 -8.71 -17.38
C ARG A 99 17.65 -9.36 -17.45
N LEU A 100 16.63 -8.63 -17.07
CA LEU A 100 15.25 -9.10 -16.99
C LEU A 100 14.32 -8.09 -17.64
N PHE A 101 13.29 -8.60 -18.30
CA PHE A 101 12.30 -7.77 -18.98
C PHE A 101 10.95 -7.95 -18.30
N LEU A 102 10.37 -6.84 -17.81
CA LEU A 102 9.02 -6.79 -17.27
C LEU A 102 8.05 -6.42 -18.38
N LYS A 103 7.18 -7.33 -18.72
CA LYS A 103 6.15 -7.11 -19.72
C LYS A 103 4.92 -6.43 -19.11
N ARG A 104 4.49 -5.33 -19.71
CA ARG A 104 3.21 -4.70 -19.36
C ARG A 104 2.05 -5.50 -19.95
N ILE A 105 1.06 -5.88 -19.12
CA ILE A 105 -0.14 -6.63 -19.52
C ILE A 105 -1.21 -5.67 -20.06
N VAL A 106 -1.33 -4.51 -19.40
CA VAL A 106 -2.33 -3.49 -19.70
C VAL A 106 -1.81 -2.11 -19.32
N ASN A 107 -2.27 -1.08 -20.02
CA ASN A 107 -2.01 0.31 -19.65
C ASN A 107 -3.33 1.00 -19.32
N LEU A 108 -3.74 0.89 -18.04
CA LEU A 108 -5.00 1.49 -17.58
C LEU A 108 -4.98 3.02 -17.63
N ARG A 109 -3.80 3.63 -17.51
CA ARG A 109 -3.65 5.08 -17.66
C ARG A 109 -4.05 5.57 -19.06
N SER A 110 -3.78 4.78 -20.12
CA SER A 110 -4.26 5.10 -21.47
C SER A 110 -5.78 4.95 -21.63
N GLU A 111 -6.43 4.29 -20.68
CA GLU A 111 -7.89 4.13 -20.61
C GLU A 111 -8.54 5.15 -19.64
N GLY A 112 -7.77 6.12 -19.14
CA GLY A 112 -8.23 7.15 -18.22
C GLY A 112 -8.27 6.73 -16.74
N TRP A 113 -7.72 5.57 -16.37
CA TRP A 113 -7.69 5.09 -14.99
C TRP A 113 -6.36 5.44 -14.31
N TYR A 114 -6.45 6.06 -13.13
CA TYR A 114 -5.31 6.48 -12.32
C TYR A 114 -5.39 5.89 -10.92
N SER A 115 -4.34 5.19 -10.54
CA SER A 115 -4.29 4.41 -9.30
C SER A 115 -3.83 5.23 -8.09
N GLY A 116 -4.38 4.93 -6.91
CA GLY A 116 -3.97 5.52 -5.65
C GLY A 116 -3.95 4.53 -4.49
N ASP A 117 -3.08 4.77 -3.52
CA ASP A 117 -3.04 4.10 -2.22
C ASP A 117 -3.26 5.16 -1.13
N LEU A 118 -4.36 5.05 -0.39
CA LEU A 118 -4.76 6.07 0.57
C LEU A 118 -4.29 5.82 2.01
N HIS A 119 -3.47 4.77 2.24
CA HIS A 119 -3.00 4.44 3.58
C HIS A 119 -1.52 4.05 3.57
N ILE A 120 -0.64 5.03 3.75
CA ILE A 120 0.82 4.87 3.61
C ILE A 120 1.54 5.56 4.77
N HIS A 121 2.51 4.87 5.38
CA HIS A 121 3.35 5.39 6.47
C HIS A 121 4.85 5.39 6.12
N ARG A 122 5.19 5.44 4.82
CA ARG A 122 6.59 5.44 4.38
C ARG A 122 7.21 6.85 4.53
N PRO A 123 8.52 6.96 4.76
CA PRO A 123 9.22 8.24 4.76
C PRO A 123 8.97 9.01 3.46
N LEU A 124 8.69 10.33 3.55
CA LEU A 124 8.41 11.19 2.39
C LEU A 124 9.54 11.17 1.36
N SER A 125 10.80 11.04 1.79
CA SER A 125 11.97 10.93 0.90
C SER A 125 11.98 9.69 0.00
N GLN A 126 11.24 8.65 0.34
CA GLN A 126 11.18 7.40 -0.40
C GLN A 126 10.02 7.36 -1.42
N VAL A 127 9.02 8.23 -1.29
CA VAL A 127 7.74 8.12 -1.98
C VAL A 127 7.87 8.14 -3.50
N ASP A 128 8.73 9.01 -4.04
CA ASP A 128 8.93 9.09 -5.50
C ASP A 128 9.39 7.75 -6.11
N LEU A 129 10.35 7.09 -5.46
CA LEU A 129 10.85 5.81 -5.95
C LEU A 129 9.83 4.69 -5.75
N LEU A 130 9.18 4.67 -4.59
CA LEU A 130 8.13 3.70 -4.26
C LEU A 130 6.97 3.77 -5.26
N MET A 131 6.45 4.97 -5.57
CA MET A 131 5.38 5.16 -6.55
C MET A 131 5.81 4.71 -7.95
N LYS A 132 7.03 5.06 -8.36
CA LYS A 132 7.58 4.61 -9.65
C LYS A 132 7.73 3.10 -9.71
N ALA A 133 8.17 2.46 -8.62
CA ALA A 133 8.35 1.01 -8.56
C ALA A 133 7.03 0.23 -8.60
N GLU A 134 5.93 0.85 -8.19
CA GLU A 134 4.60 0.25 -8.19
C GLU A 134 3.69 0.73 -9.32
N ASP A 135 4.21 1.59 -10.21
CA ASP A 135 3.42 2.26 -11.27
C ASP A 135 2.15 2.93 -10.71
N LEU A 136 2.31 3.63 -9.58
CA LEU A 136 1.23 4.27 -8.84
C LEU A 136 1.18 5.76 -9.14
N ASP A 137 -0.03 6.32 -9.33
CA ASP A 137 -0.23 7.72 -9.71
C ASP A 137 -0.38 8.65 -8.49
N PHE A 138 -0.96 8.14 -7.38
CA PHE A 138 -1.31 8.95 -6.23
C PHE A 138 -1.03 8.24 -4.90
N ALA A 139 -0.36 8.94 -3.96
CA ALA A 139 0.11 8.38 -2.71
C ALA A 139 0.19 9.44 -1.60
N PRO A 140 -0.93 9.83 -0.97
CA PRO A 140 -0.90 10.69 0.20
C PRO A 140 -0.33 9.93 1.40
N VAL A 141 0.68 10.52 2.05
CA VAL A 141 1.44 9.88 3.13
C VAL A 141 0.90 10.30 4.49
N ILE A 142 0.64 9.34 5.35
CA ILE A 142 0.25 9.60 6.74
C ILE A 142 1.49 10.02 7.52
N THR A 143 1.60 11.30 7.80
CA THR A 143 2.67 11.90 8.59
C THR A 143 2.18 12.37 9.96
N TRP A 144 0.88 12.29 10.21
CA TRP A 144 0.25 12.50 11.49
C TRP A 144 -0.59 11.26 11.86
N TRP A 145 -0.25 10.59 12.96
CA TRP A 145 -0.93 9.38 13.45
C TRP A 145 -1.14 9.50 14.96
N ASN A 146 -2.38 9.72 15.37
CA ASN A 146 -2.73 9.99 16.75
C ASN A 146 -1.88 11.13 17.35
N ARG A 147 -1.04 10.84 18.33
CA ARG A 147 -0.12 11.81 18.97
C ARG A 147 1.22 11.93 18.25
N ARG A 148 1.53 11.10 17.28
CA ARG A 148 2.76 11.15 16.49
C ARG A 148 2.54 12.11 15.33
N ASN A 149 3.39 13.11 15.25
CA ASN A 149 3.29 14.13 14.20
C ASN A 149 4.68 14.33 13.57
N HIS A 150 4.79 13.94 12.30
CA HIS A 150 5.96 14.13 11.46
C HIS A 150 5.65 15.01 10.25
N TRP A 151 4.61 15.85 10.38
CA TRP A 151 4.19 16.76 9.30
C TRP A 151 5.29 17.77 9.01
N GLU A 152 5.69 17.86 7.75
CA GLU A 152 6.76 18.75 7.28
C GLU A 152 6.41 19.32 5.90
N PRO A 153 7.02 20.44 5.48
CA PRO A 153 6.87 20.93 4.12
C PRO A 153 7.28 19.88 3.09
N SER A 154 6.37 19.52 2.18
CA SER A 154 6.60 18.48 1.18
C SER A 154 5.83 18.77 -0.10
N LYS A 155 6.37 18.31 -1.24
CA LYS A 155 5.66 18.26 -2.52
C LYS A 155 4.63 17.12 -2.59
N HIS A 156 4.77 16.11 -1.72
CA HIS A 156 3.83 15.00 -1.63
C HIS A 156 2.65 15.37 -0.76
N PRO A 157 1.43 15.00 -1.17
CA PRO A 157 0.26 15.14 -0.31
C PRO A 157 0.47 14.38 1.00
N GLN A 158 0.11 15.02 2.11
CA GLN A 158 0.18 14.42 3.43
C GLN A 158 -1.21 14.16 3.97
N ALA A 159 -1.32 13.16 4.82
CA ALA A 159 -2.55 12.71 5.44
C ALA A 159 -2.38 12.54 6.95
N GLY A 160 -3.48 12.36 7.63
CA GLY A 160 -3.50 12.03 9.05
C GLY A 160 -4.36 10.81 9.35
N GLU A 161 -4.13 10.20 10.50
CA GLU A 161 -4.90 9.07 11.00
C GLU A 161 -5.26 9.26 12.47
N ASP A 162 -6.57 9.18 12.77
CA ASP A 162 -7.10 9.09 14.12
C ASP A 162 -7.57 7.65 14.37
N GLU A 163 -6.71 6.84 14.99
CA GLU A 163 -6.93 5.43 15.25
C GLU A 163 -7.14 5.20 16.75
N ARG A 164 -8.36 4.84 17.13
CA ARG A 164 -8.74 4.67 18.54
C ARG A 164 -9.67 3.47 18.75
N GLU A 165 -10.31 3.35 19.92
CA GLU A 165 -11.11 2.18 20.30
C GLU A 165 -12.27 1.89 19.34
N GLY A 166 -12.96 2.93 18.88
CA GLY A 166 -14.06 2.80 17.92
C GLY A 166 -13.63 2.47 16.48
N GLY A 167 -12.34 2.56 16.18
CA GLY A 167 -11.72 2.32 14.87
C GLY A 167 -10.83 3.44 14.39
N ALA A 168 -10.57 3.51 13.09
CA ALA A 168 -9.67 4.48 12.49
C ALA A 168 -10.36 5.28 11.36
N LEU A 169 -10.08 6.58 11.34
CA LEU A 169 -10.42 7.52 10.27
C LEU A 169 -9.14 8.08 9.66
N LEU A 170 -9.08 8.10 8.34
CA LEU A 170 -8.01 8.76 7.59
C LEU A 170 -8.47 10.14 7.14
N PHE A 171 -7.59 11.14 7.27
CA PHE A 171 -7.86 12.51 6.89
C PHE A 171 -6.92 12.93 5.78
N HIS A 172 -7.47 13.24 4.61
CA HIS A 172 -6.73 13.70 3.44
C HIS A 172 -7.08 15.14 3.09
N ARG A 173 -6.32 15.75 2.18
CA ARG A 173 -6.53 17.12 1.70
C ARG A 173 -6.46 18.16 2.81
N MET A 174 -5.58 17.93 3.76
CA MET A 174 -5.26 18.90 4.81
C MET A 174 -3.97 19.64 4.47
N SER A 175 -3.84 20.89 4.91
CA SER A 175 -2.61 21.69 4.80
C SER A 175 -1.76 21.65 6.08
N ARG A 176 -2.29 21.11 7.15
CA ARG A 176 -1.63 20.93 8.46
C ARG A 176 -2.37 19.88 9.28
N PRO A 177 -1.71 19.24 10.26
CA PRO A 177 -2.36 18.28 11.14
C PRO A 177 -3.40 18.92 12.05
N ILE A 178 -4.27 18.08 12.59
CA ILE A 178 -5.26 18.47 13.61
C ILE A 178 -4.67 18.16 14.98
N ASP A 179 -4.87 19.03 15.95
CA ASP A 179 -4.46 18.78 17.33
C ASP A 179 -5.44 17.85 18.04
N ILE A 180 -5.05 16.61 18.24
CA ILE A 180 -5.77 15.60 19.02
C ILE A 180 -5.05 15.20 20.31
N THR A 181 -4.09 15.99 20.77
CA THR A 181 -3.25 15.67 21.95
C THR A 181 -4.06 15.48 23.23
N LYS A 182 -5.26 16.08 23.30
CA LYS A 182 -6.19 15.91 24.42
C LYS A 182 -7.07 14.66 24.33
N SER A 183 -6.98 13.90 23.24
CA SER A 183 -7.72 12.65 23.11
C SER A 183 -7.12 11.54 23.96
N THR A 184 -8.00 10.66 24.43
CA THR A 184 -7.65 9.33 24.93
C THR A 184 -8.02 8.28 23.88
N ARG A 185 -7.85 7.00 24.18
CA ARG A 185 -8.28 5.95 23.27
C ARG A 185 -9.80 5.92 23.05
N GLU A 186 -10.58 6.39 24.01
CA GLU A 186 -12.06 6.35 23.97
C GLU A 186 -12.69 7.73 23.73
N VAL A 187 -12.16 8.79 24.35
CA VAL A 187 -12.79 10.10 24.39
C VAL A 187 -11.86 11.23 23.94
N PRO A 188 -12.38 12.30 23.35
CA PRO A 188 -13.74 12.43 22.84
C PRO A 188 -13.98 11.57 21.60
N SER A 189 -15.24 11.46 21.13
CA SER A 189 -15.54 10.78 19.85
C SER A 189 -14.69 11.36 18.72
N PRO A 190 -14.19 10.53 17.76
CA PRO A 190 -13.52 10.99 16.55
C PRO A 190 -14.31 12.07 15.78
N MET A 191 -15.63 12.10 15.91
CA MET A 191 -16.48 13.09 15.26
C MET A 191 -16.15 14.53 15.67
N VAL A 192 -15.64 14.76 16.86
CA VAL A 192 -15.17 16.10 17.30
C VAL A 192 -14.02 16.57 16.40
N TYR A 193 -13.10 15.66 16.06
CA TYR A 193 -11.97 15.96 15.19
C TYR A 193 -12.35 16.03 13.71
N VAL A 194 -13.33 15.24 13.27
CA VAL A 194 -13.94 15.39 11.95
C VAL A 194 -14.49 16.80 11.75
N GLU A 195 -15.28 17.30 12.73
CA GLU A 195 -15.83 18.67 12.64
C GLU A 195 -14.73 19.75 12.76
N GLN A 196 -13.70 19.53 13.56
CA GLN A 196 -12.55 20.42 13.62
C GLN A 196 -11.80 20.46 12.28
N ALA A 197 -11.55 19.28 11.67
CA ALA A 197 -10.92 19.17 10.37
C ALA A 197 -11.70 19.93 9.29
N ARG A 198 -13.01 19.75 9.25
CA ARG A 198 -13.90 20.44 8.30
C ARG A 198 -13.88 21.96 8.44
N LYS A 199 -13.81 22.46 9.68
CA LYS A 199 -13.68 23.90 9.94
C LYS A 199 -12.34 24.47 9.51
N GLN A 200 -11.24 23.71 9.72
CA GLN A 200 -9.88 24.15 9.40
C GLN A 200 -9.52 23.92 7.91
N HIS A 201 -10.09 22.90 7.31
CA HIS A 201 -9.83 22.45 5.93
C HIS A 201 -11.18 22.15 5.25
N PRO A 202 -11.85 23.13 4.64
CA PRO A 202 -13.19 22.94 4.06
C PRO A 202 -13.26 21.83 2.99
N GLY A 203 -12.12 21.47 2.39
CA GLY A 203 -12.00 20.40 1.41
C GLY A 203 -11.51 19.07 1.98
N VAL A 204 -11.43 18.91 3.32
CA VAL A 204 -10.94 17.68 3.93
C VAL A 204 -11.75 16.47 3.47
N TRP A 205 -11.05 15.38 3.25
CA TRP A 205 -11.61 14.07 2.91
C TRP A 205 -11.43 13.13 4.10
N ALA A 206 -12.52 12.70 4.70
CA ALA A 206 -12.53 11.74 5.79
C ALA A 206 -12.88 10.34 5.24
N ASP A 207 -11.99 9.41 5.36
CA ASP A 207 -12.11 8.03 4.92
C ASP A 207 -12.26 7.10 6.12
N ILE A 208 -13.24 6.21 6.07
CA ILE A 208 -13.37 5.12 7.05
C ILE A 208 -12.37 4.04 6.67
N GLU A 209 -11.35 3.82 7.49
CA GLU A 209 -10.22 2.95 7.17
C GLU A 209 -10.65 1.49 6.92
N LYS A 210 -11.62 0.96 7.71
CA LYS A 210 -12.19 -0.40 7.54
C LYS A 210 -13.68 -0.45 7.88
N PRO A 211 -14.50 -1.20 7.14
CA PRO A 211 -15.94 -1.27 7.37
C PRO A 211 -16.36 -1.93 8.69
N PHE A 212 -15.53 -2.77 9.28
CA PHE A 212 -15.86 -3.52 10.50
C PHE A 212 -15.55 -2.79 11.80
N TRP A 213 -15.15 -1.51 11.77
CA TRP A 213 -14.96 -0.71 12.98
C TRP A 213 -16.28 -0.45 13.72
N TRP A 214 -16.22 -0.37 15.03
CA TRP A 214 -17.42 -0.24 15.87
C TRP A 214 -18.18 1.07 15.64
N ASP A 215 -17.48 2.17 15.41
CA ASP A 215 -18.07 3.50 15.25
C ASP A 215 -18.59 3.78 13.82
N VAL A 216 -18.42 2.85 12.87
CA VAL A 216 -18.87 3.01 11.48
C VAL A 216 -20.34 3.42 11.37
N PRO A 217 -21.30 2.87 12.11
CA PRO A 217 -22.68 3.32 12.04
C PRO A 217 -22.87 4.80 12.40
N VAL A 218 -22.16 5.29 13.42
CA VAL A 218 -22.20 6.70 13.85
C VAL A 218 -21.58 7.59 12.80
N TRP A 219 -20.43 7.18 12.25
CA TRP A 219 -19.74 7.94 11.19
C TRP A 219 -20.57 8.05 9.92
N LEU A 220 -21.22 6.97 9.49
CA LEU A 220 -22.12 6.99 8.32
C LEU A 220 -23.37 7.84 8.58
N ALA A 221 -24.00 7.71 9.76
CA ALA A 221 -25.17 8.49 10.12
C ALA A 221 -24.89 10.00 10.18
N SER A 222 -23.65 10.39 10.46
CA SER A 222 -23.23 11.80 10.45
C SER A 222 -23.28 12.45 9.06
N GLY A 223 -23.22 11.66 7.98
CA GLY A 223 -23.07 12.14 6.60
C GLY A 223 -21.76 12.88 6.32
N ARG A 224 -20.72 12.66 7.16
CA ARG A 224 -19.44 13.36 7.09
C ARG A 224 -18.31 12.57 6.44
N MET A 225 -18.54 11.30 6.15
CA MET A 225 -17.54 10.41 5.53
C MET A 225 -17.65 10.45 4.01
N GLN A 226 -16.51 10.43 3.33
CA GLN A 226 -16.42 10.52 1.88
C GLN A 226 -16.10 9.18 1.20
N SER A 227 -15.43 8.25 1.90
CA SER A 227 -15.10 6.93 1.39
C SER A 227 -14.95 5.90 2.51
N ILE A 228 -14.83 4.62 2.14
CA ILE A 228 -14.68 3.51 3.08
C ILE A 228 -13.74 2.44 2.54
N GLY A 229 -12.79 2.00 3.34
CA GLY A 229 -11.68 1.10 2.99
C GLY A 229 -12.10 -0.35 2.74
N VAL A 230 -12.53 -0.66 1.52
CA VAL A 230 -12.93 -2.02 1.12
C VAL A 230 -11.72 -2.89 0.82
N ALA A 231 -10.74 -2.41 0.04
CA ALA A 231 -9.45 -3.08 -0.11
C ALA A 231 -8.47 -2.54 0.95
N ASN A 232 -8.64 -3.00 2.18
CA ASN A 232 -7.92 -2.46 3.34
C ASN A 232 -6.65 -3.25 3.69
N ASN A 233 -5.89 -2.72 4.62
CA ASN A 233 -4.58 -3.20 5.04
C ASN A 233 -4.58 -4.59 5.72
N HIS A 234 -5.72 -5.18 6.05
CA HIS A 234 -5.80 -6.58 6.49
C HIS A 234 -5.63 -7.58 5.33
N MET A 235 -5.74 -7.11 4.09
CA MET A 235 -5.50 -7.90 2.89
C MET A 235 -4.02 -7.80 2.48
N TRP A 236 -3.19 -8.68 3.03
CA TRP A 236 -1.76 -8.70 2.73
C TRP A 236 -1.43 -9.45 1.44
N ARG A 237 -0.30 -9.10 0.85
CA ARG A 237 0.24 -9.80 -0.31
C ARG A 237 0.51 -11.28 -0.03
N SER A 238 1.03 -11.60 1.14
CA SER A 238 1.37 -12.97 1.53
C SER A 238 0.21 -13.75 2.13
N ARG A 239 -0.75 -13.04 2.76
CA ARG A 239 -1.91 -13.64 3.45
C ARG A 239 -2.93 -12.56 3.81
N MET A 240 -4.14 -12.98 4.09
CA MET A 240 -5.12 -12.12 4.77
C MET A 240 -4.95 -12.23 6.29
N LEU A 241 -5.11 -11.14 7.03
CA LEU A 241 -5.08 -11.19 8.49
C LEU A 241 -6.26 -12.02 9.02
N PRO A 242 -6.03 -12.88 10.02
CA PRO A 242 -7.03 -13.84 10.47
C PRO A 242 -8.16 -13.22 11.30
N THR A 243 -7.97 -12.01 11.81
CA THR A 243 -8.92 -11.33 12.71
C THR A 243 -9.25 -9.93 12.23
N GLU A 244 -10.28 -9.33 12.79
CA GLU A 244 -10.69 -7.94 12.61
C GLU A 244 -10.00 -6.99 13.61
N ALA A 245 -8.86 -7.38 14.18
CA ALA A 245 -8.19 -6.68 15.27
C ALA A 245 -9.18 -6.47 16.45
N TRP A 246 -9.40 -5.22 16.87
CA TRP A 246 -10.39 -4.87 17.89
C TRP A 246 -11.74 -4.43 17.31
N GLY A 247 -11.94 -4.56 15.99
CA GLY A 247 -13.22 -4.28 15.33
C GLY A 247 -14.25 -5.39 15.54
N ARG A 248 -15.41 -5.24 14.92
CA ARG A 248 -16.51 -6.19 14.99
C ARG A 248 -16.12 -7.51 14.30
N ALA A 249 -15.96 -8.55 15.12
CA ALA A 249 -15.58 -9.87 14.63
C ALA A 249 -16.66 -10.50 13.74
N ARG A 250 -16.22 -11.21 12.70
CA ARG A 250 -17.09 -12.03 11.85
C ARG A 250 -17.48 -13.34 12.54
N ASP A 251 -18.53 -13.96 12.04
CA ASP A 251 -18.79 -15.37 12.34
C ASP A 251 -17.83 -16.25 11.51
N THR A 252 -16.82 -16.82 12.16
CA THR A 252 -15.80 -17.66 11.53
C THR A 252 -16.30 -19.01 11.04
N ARG A 253 -17.49 -19.46 11.47
CA ARG A 253 -18.14 -20.66 10.91
C ARG A 253 -18.70 -20.39 9.53
N ARG A 254 -19.29 -19.19 9.33
CA ARG A 254 -19.85 -18.75 8.07
C ARG A 254 -18.79 -18.20 7.13
N LEU A 255 -17.83 -17.46 7.66
CA LEU A 255 -16.75 -16.82 6.93
C LEU A 255 -15.38 -17.30 7.45
N PRO A 256 -14.97 -18.54 7.11
CA PRO A 256 -13.74 -19.12 7.66
C PRO A 256 -12.47 -18.49 7.09
N PRO A 257 -11.32 -18.64 7.77
CA PRO A 257 -10.04 -18.31 7.19
C PRO A 257 -9.76 -19.22 5.96
N PRO A 258 -8.87 -18.83 5.03
CA PRO A 258 -8.04 -17.64 5.09
C PRO A 258 -8.71 -16.36 4.60
N LEU A 259 -9.83 -16.42 3.85
CA LEU A 259 -10.41 -15.28 3.13
C LEU A 259 -11.56 -14.59 3.87
N GLY A 260 -11.98 -15.13 5.01
CA GLY A 260 -13.18 -14.68 5.71
C GLY A 260 -13.18 -13.21 6.10
N ASN A 261 -12.02 -12.62 6.43
CA ASN A 261 -11.93 -11.19 6.74
C ASN A 261 -12.29 -10.31 5.53
N GLY A 262 -11.81 -10.66 4.34
CA GLY A 262 -12.16 -9.96 3.11
C GLY A 262 -13.64 -10.08 2.75
N PHE A 263 -14.22 -11.28 2.87
CA PHE A 263 -15.66 -11.48 2.66
C PHE A 263 -16.50 -10.70 3.67
N TRP A 264 -16.08 -10.64 4.94
CA TRP A 264 -16.75 -9.84 5.96
C TRP A 264 -16.72 -8.35 5.64
N THR A 265 -15.57 -7.84 5.22
CA THR A 265 -15.41 -6.45 4.75
C THR A 265 -16.38 -6.13 3.61
N GLN A 266 -16.45 -6.99 2.58
CA GLN A 266 -17.36 -6.82 1.44
C GLN A 266 -18.83 -6.90 1.85
N GLU A 267 -19.18 -7.85 2.73
CA GLU A 267 -20.56 -8.04 3.19
C GLU A 267 -21.06 -6.80 3.94
N ILE A 268 -20.26 -6.25 4.86
CA ILE A 268 -20.62 -5.01 5.55
C ILE A 268 -20.82 -3.88 4.53
N TYR A 269 -19.91 -3.75 3.57
CA TYR A 269 -20.02 -2.71 2.54
C TYR A 269 -21.31 -2.86 1.72
N TYR A 270 -21.69 -4.07 1.31
CA TYR A 270 -22.94 -4.31 0.61
C TYR A 270 -24.17 -4.01 1.48
N HIS A 271 -24.12 -4.32 2.77
CA HIS A 271 -25.20 -3.93 3.70
C HIS A 271 -25.33 -2.40 3.78
N ILE A 272 -24.22 -1.65 3.85
CA ILE A 272 -24.24 -0.19 3.83
C ILE A 272 -24.90 0.32 2.55
N LEU A 273 -24.52 -0.20 1.38
CA LEU A 273 -25.14 0.19 0.10
C LEU A 273 -26.65 -0.13 0.06
N ASN A 274 -27.06 -1.28 0.64
CA ASN A 274 -28.46 -1.68 0.72
C ASN A 274 -29.31 -0.78 1.61
N THR A 275 -28.72 0.00 2.52
CA THR A 275 -29.45 1.05 3.27
C THR A 275 -29.71 2.31 2.45
N GLY A 276 -29.20 2.38 1.21
CA GLY A 276 -29.29 3.56 0.36
C GLY A 276 -28.14 4.55 0.54
N ILE A 277 -27.21 4.31 1.45
CA ILE A 277 -26.01 5.15 1.62
C ILE A 277 -25.07 4.90 0.44
N ARG A 278 -24.81 5.95 -0.33
CA ARG A 278 -23.84 5.90 -1.45
C ARG A 278 -22.51 6.45 -0.98
N ILE A 279 -21.58 5.55 -0.68
CA ILE A 279 -20.21 5.89 -0.27
C ILE A 279 -19.23 5.10 -1.16
N PRO A 280 -18.29 5.76 -1.85
CA PRO A 280 -17.34 5.06 -2.71
C PRO A 280 -16.36 4.20 -1.89
N PRO A 281 -15.91 3.06 -2.45
CA PRO A 281 -14.88 2.25 -1.82
C PRO A 281 -13.53 2.94 -1.95
N SER A 282 -12.73 2.85 -0.89
CA SER A 282 -11.31 3.22 -0.89
C SER A 282 -10.41 2.01 -0.69
N ALA A 283 -9.09 2.24 -0.85
CA ALA A 283 -8.08 1.22 -0.67
C ALA A 283 -6.82 1.79 -0.03
N GLY A 284 -6.15 0.96 0.77
CA GLY A 284 -4.91 1.33 1.41
C GLY A 284 -4.07 0.15 1.88
N SER A 285 -2.76 0.24 1.71
CA SER A 285 -1.82 -0.83 2.02
C SER A 285 -1.33 -0.82 3.47
N ALA A 286 -1.31 0.34 4.13
CA ALA A 286 -0.56 0.64 5.36
C ALA A 286 0.92 0.25 5.26
N SER A 287 1.52 0.41 4.08
CA SER A 287 2.95 0.23 3.88
C SER A 287 3.74 1.13 4.82
N GLY A 288 4.69 0.56 5.54
CA GLY A 288 5.43 1.25 6.61
C GLY A 288 4.95 0.93 8.03
N VAL A 289 3.81 0.25 8.19
CA VAL A 289 3.29 -0.30 9.45
C VAL A 289 3.03 -1.80 9.32
N LEU A 290 2.33 -2.20 8.26
CA LEU A 290 2.07 -3.60 7.95
C LEU A 290 2.95 -4.09 6.80
N GLY A 291 3.04 -5.42 6.61
CA GLY A 291 3.95 -6.04 5.65
C GLY A 291 3.62 -5.83 4.16
N ASN A 292 2.62 -5.02 3.83
CA ASN A 292 2.27 -4.74 2.45
C ASN A 292 3.27 -3.81 1.75
N PRO A 293 3.57 -4.06 0.47
CA PRO A 293 4.19 -3.05 -0.38
C PRO A 293 3.24 -1.86 -0.58
N LEU A 294 3.81 -0.70 -0.86
CA LEU A 294 3.04 0.47 -1.29
C LEU A 294 2.22 0.13 -2.53
N GLY A 295 0.96 0.55 -2.56
CA GLY A 295 0.08 0.32 -3.71
C GLY A 295 -0.39 -1.12 -3.90
N TYR A 296 -0.16 -2.04 -2.97
CA TYR A 296 -0.69 -3.40 -3.05
C TYR A 296 -2.23 -3.38 -3.05
N ASN A 297 -2.84 -2.74 -2.06
CA ASN A 297 -4.26 -2.39 -2.08
C ASN A 297 -4.38 -1.01 -2.70
N ARG A 298 -5.07 -0.90 -3.83
CA ARG A 298 -5.20 0.36 -4.56
C ARG A 298 -6.60 0.63 -5.06
N VAL A 299 -6.93 1.89 -5.18
CA VAL A 299 -8.13 2.37 -5.85
C VAL A 299 -7.73 2.95 -7.21
N TYR A 300 -8.43 2.55 -8.26
CA TYR A 300 -8.35 3.17 -9.58
C TYR A 300 -9.52 4.13 -9.75
N VAL A 301 -9.24 5.34 -10.17
CA VAL A 301 -10.24 6.38 -10.43
C VAL A 301 -10.19 6.77 -11.90
N HIS A 302 -11.35 6.77 -12.56
CA HIS A 302 -11.47 7.18 -13.96
C HIS A 302 -11.56 8.70 -14.07
N LEU A 303 -10.73 9.25 -14.96
CA LEU A 303 -10.70 10.67 -15.32
C LEU A 303 -10.87 10.80 -16.84
N ASP A 304 -11.62 11.83 -17.27
CA ASP A 304 -11.77 12.20 -18.67
C ASP A 304 -10.61 13.10 -19.17
N SER A 305 -9.63 13.35 -18.30
CA SER A 305 -8.46 14.20 -18.56
C SER A 305 -7.17 13.56 -18.03
N ALA A 306 -6.03 14.18 -18.33
CA ALA A 306 -4.77 13.82 -17.67
C ALA A 306 -4.90 13.93 -16.14
N PHE A 307 -4.10 13.14 -15.42
CA PHE A 307 -4.07 13.14 -13.97
C PHE A 307 -3.89 14.55 -13.38
N ASN A 308 -4.77 14.91 -12.48
CA ASN A 308 -4.56 15.95 -11.48
C ASN A 308 -5.29 15.56 -10.19
N GLU A 309 -4.74 15.96 -9.07
CA GLU A 309 -5.25 15.57 -7.75
C GLU A 309 -6.71 15.94 -7.53
N SER A 310 -7.13 17.16 -7.91
CA SER A 310 -8.51 17.63 -7.71
C SER A 310 -9.51 16.80 -8.52
N ALA A 311 -9.20 16.50 -9.78
CA ALA A 311 -10.04 15.65 -10.63
C ALA A 311 -10.10 14.22 -10.08
N TRP A 312 -8.98 13.70 -9.55
CA TRP A 312 -8.91 12.37 -8.95
C TRP A 312 -9.85 12.26 -7.74
N TRP A 313 -9.79 13.21 -6.78
CA TRP A 313 -10.72 13.25 -5.66
C TRP A 313 -12.17 13.43 -6.12
N GLY A 314 -12.40 14.24 -7.14
CA GLY A 314 -13.74 14.42 -7.74
C GLY A 314 -14.27 13.15 -8.39
N GLY A 315 -13.43 12.39 -9.08
CA GLY A 315 -13.75 11.07 -9.65
C GLY A 315 -14.12 10.06 -8.57
N LEU A 316 -13.30 9.99 -7.50
CA LEU A 316 -13.59 9.13 -6.35
C LEU A 316 -14.91 9.50 -5.69
N ALA A 317 -15.19 10.79 -5.47
CA ALA A 317 -16.43 11.25 -4.89
C ALA A 317 -17.68 10.82 -5.68
N ARG A 318 -17.57 10.76 -7.00
CA ARG A 318 -18.66 10.31 -7.87
C ARG A 318 -18.78 8.78 -7.94
N GLY A 319 -17.84 8.03 -7.34
CA GLY A 319 -17.79 6.57 -7.45
C GLY A 319 -17.28 6.08 -8.81
N ASN A 320 -16.62 6.94 -9.60
CA ASN A 320 -15.95 6.54 -10.86
C ASN A 320 -14.68 5.75 -10.53
N CYS A 321 -14.81 4.68 -9.77
CA CYS A 321 -13.67 3.96 -9.21
C CYS A 321 -13.93 2.46 -9.06
N PHE A 322 -12.86 1.71 -8.93
CA PHE A 322 -12.86 0.36 -8.41
C PHE A 322 -11.63 0.14 -7.52
N VAL A 323 -11.70 -0.82 -6.62
CA VAL A 323 -10.60 -1.20 -5.73
C VAL A 323 -10.11 -2.60 -6.05
N THR A 324 -8.81 -2.82 -5.88
CA THR A 324 -8.19 -4.13 -6.14
C THR A 324 -6.90 -4.30 -5.34
N ASN A 325 -6.51 -5.57 -5.15
CA ASN A 325 -5.20 -5.98 -4.67
C ASN A 325 -4.54 -7.02 -5.61
N GLY A 326 -4.93 -7.00 -6.87
CA GLY A 326 -4.36 -7.91 -7.86
C GLY A 326 -5.14 -7.90 -9.18
N PRO A 327 -6.20 -8.73 -9.34
CA PRO A 327 -6.91 -8.85 -10.61
C PRO A 327 -7.51 -7.52 -11.07
N LEU A 328 -7.30 -7.18 -12.35
CA LEU A 328 -7.86 -5.99 -12.98
C LEU A 328 -9.12 -6.36 -13.75
N LEU A 329 -10.27 -5.82 -13.32
CA LEU A 329 -11.57 -6.08 -13.93
C LEU A 329 -12.07 -4.85 -14.68
N ARG A 330 -12.38 -5.00 -15.97
CA ARG A 330 -13.05 -3.97 -16.77
C ARG A 330 -14.56 -4.18 -16.71
N VAL A 331 -15.19 -3.67 -15.66
CA VAL A 331 -16.64 -3.81 -15.45
C VAL A 331 -17.38 -2.67 -16.12
N ARG A 332 -18.47 -3.01 -16.80
CA ARG A 332 -19.46 -2.06 -17.32
C ARG A 332 -20.86 -2.54 -16.98
N ALA A 333 -21.72 -1.63 -16.56
CA ALA A 333 -23.15 -1.88 -16.39
C ALA A 333 -23.91 -1.11 -17.47
N ASN A 334 -24.68 -1.79 -18.31
CA ASN A 334 -25.37 -1.21 -19.44
C ASN A 334 -24.46 -0.35 -20.35
N GLY A 335 -23.23 -0.84 -20.59
CA GLY A 335 -22.21 -0.14 -21.38
C GLY A 335 -21.49 1.01 -20.67
N ARG A 336 -21.91 1.39 -19.46
CA ARG A 336 -21.33 2.51 -18.69
C ARG A 336 -20.30 2.03 -17.68
N LEU A 337 -19.29 2.85 -17.43
CA LEU A 337 -18.29 2.66 -16.39
C LEU A 337 -18.90 2.81 -14.98
N PRO A 338 -18.24 2.32 -13.90
CA PRO A 338 -18.62 2.60 -12.53
C PRO A 338 -18.82 4.10 -12.26
N GLY A 339 -19.79 4.45 -11.40
CA GLY A 339 -20.11 5.83 -11.03
C GLY A 339 -21.05 6.57 -11.98
N PHE A 340 -21.36 6.05 -13.15
CA PHE A 340 -22.41 6.61 -14.01
C PHE A 340 -23.79 6.09 -13.57
N VAL A 341 -24.72 7.02 -13.37
CA VAL A 341 -26.12 6.76 -12.97
C VAL A 341 -27.00 6.69 -14.20
#